data_d28116a9683b508983bb04b37502e0bf
#
_entry.id   d28116a9683b508983bb04b37502e0bf
#
_cell.length_a   1.000
_cell.length_b   1.000
_cell.length_c   1.000
_cell.angle_alpha   90.00
_cell.angle_beta   90.00
_cell.angle_gamma   90.00
#
_symmetry.space_group_name_H-M   'P 1'
#
loop_
_entity.id
_entity.type
_entity.pdbx_description
1 polymer ?
#
loop_
_entity_poly.entity_id
_entity_poly.type
_entity_poly.pdbx_seq_one_letter_code
_entity_poly.pdbx_strand_id
1 'polypeptide(L)'
;MKSLSLSARIGAEQPSAPGPCLLWSLLLVEGFCSLGLQVIAIRQLAPVVGLSVVETSLVIAGFLLGLALGYRAGGVTRANPLAAVGLQLMAAGLFSTALLAPVVALMFERLGYAVGLAAYAFGLVLVIAFLLGQILPLVIQAWQQAPRRSHAEVAGNALWLSTLGSMAGAAAVSVWLMQSIGVTATLAVIIATQILMAGLVMLWCRSRNASMLAVTLLVLLALVLQVLAQRSPGVRYAGANAYNTIEIRQLGPVREWVANGVLMSRTGGLGGAPGYIHRLQERLRVAEEERGRPLKVLVLGAAGFTLSEESGLRYTQDVFTYVDIDPRVKDIAERHFLGSEVQGRFVASDARLFLKQTDQRFDVIVLDVFGAGMDVPEHLLTREALVQARARLRPQGHLMLNVIADQGLDSAYSRGADATIRSVTPFCRVFMPSEQRGLVNVVYDCYAGGHETPYTDDRTTSQLDFKMEYWGKPRG
;
A
#
# COMPACT_ATOMS: atom_id res chain seq x y z
N MET A 1 -3.61 69.13 49.07
CA MET A 1 -4.00 67.68 48.88
C MET A 1 -3.64 67.27 47.51
N LYS A 2 -2.50 66.56 47.30
CA LYS A 2 -2.03 66.07 46.03
C LYS A 2 -2.53 64.61 45.88
N SER A 3 -3.38 64.38 44.92
CA SER A 3 -3.82 63.01 44.53
C SER A 3 -2.70 62.30 43.73
N LEU A 4 -2.12 61.28 44.33
CA LEU A 4 -1.18 60.38 43.73
C LEU A 4 -2.02 59.41 42.82
N SER A 5 -1.97 59.60 41.48
CA SER A 5 -2.45 58.61 40.51
C SER A 5 -1.37 57.58 40.33
N LEU A 6 -1.56 56.42 40.95
CA LEU A 6 -0.72 55.25 40.78
C LEU A 6 -1.23 54.48 39.55
N SER A 7 -0.85 54.92 38.34
CA SER A 7 -1.04 54.10 37.12
C SER A 7 0.17 53.20 36.94
N ALA A 8 0.14 52.06 37.63
CA ALA A 8 1.05 50.96 37.30
C ALA A 8 0.72 50.44 35.90
N ARG A 9 1.41 50.93 34.88
CA ARG A 9 1.50 50.29 33.56
C ARG A 9 2.28 49.00 33.76
N ILE A 10 1.55 47.87 33.88
CA ILE A 10 2.12 46.56 33.60
C ILE A 10 2.35 46.55 32.10
N GLY A 11 3.56 46.92 31.69
CA GLY A 11 3.99 46.76 30.28
C GLY A 11 4.03 45.28 29.96
N ALA A 12 3.00 44.78 29.35
CA ALA A 12 3.10 43.52 28.62
C ALA A 12 4.10 43.78 27.48
N GLU A 13 5.36 43.36 27.66
CA GLU A 13 6.33 43.32 26.57
C GLU A 13 5.68 42.55 25.42
N GLN A 14 5.37 43.24 24.34
CA GLN A 14 4.97 42.59 23.10
C GLN A 14 6.15 41.68 22.67
N PRO A 15 5.90 40.41 22.37
CA PRO A 15 6.98 39.54 21.92
C PRO A 15 7.64 40.17 20.69
N SER A 16 8.98 40.24 20.71
CA SER A 16 9.78 40.74 19.60
C SER A 16 9.32 40.05 18.29
N ALA A 17 9.30 40.81 17.18
CA ALA A 17 8.94 40.24 15.87
C ALA A 17 9.75 38.95 15.59
N PRO A 18 9.11 37.90 15.09
CA PRO A 18 9.79 36.64 14.86
C PRO A 18 10.95 36.83 13.88
N GLY A 19 12.09 36.23 14.19
CA GLY A 19 13.25 36.27 13.33
C GLY A 19 12.95 35.53 11.98
N PRO A 20 13.57 35.96 10.90
CA PRO A 20 13.33 35.35 9.55
C PRO A 20 13.59 33.83 9.55
N CYS A 21 14.57 33.37 10.33
CA CYS A 21 14.89 31.94 10.41
C CYS A 21 13.71 31.09 10.93
N LEU A 22 12.96 31.56 11.92
CA LEU A 22 11.78 30.85 12.43
C LEU A 22 10.68 30.79 11.38
N LEU A 23 10.41 31.89 10.68
CA LEU A 23 9.38 31.94 9.64
C LEU A 23 9.73 31.04 8.44
N TRP A 24 11.00 31.00 8.05
CA TRP A 24 11.48 30.13 6.96
C TRP A 24 11.38 28.67 7.35
N SER A 25 11.81 28.30 8.55
CA SER A 25 11.71 26.91 9.01
C SER A 25 10.25 26.45 9.13
N LEU A 26 9.34 27.31 9.58
CA LEU A 26 7.90 27.03 9.63
C LEU A 26 7.34 26.68 8.25
N LEU A 27 7.67 27.47 7.23
CA LEU A 27 7.17 27.26 5.86
C LEU A 27 7.76 26.00 5.22
N LEU A 28 9.05 25.74 5.42
CA LEU A 28 9.69 24.52 4.93
C LEU A 28 9.09 23.27 5.60
N VAL A 29 8.90 23.30 6.92
CA VAL A 29 8.35 22.18 7.69
C VAL A 29 6.87 21.98 7.36
N GLU A 30 6.10 23.06 7.24
CA GLU A 30 4.69 22.97 6.82
C GLU A 30 4.56 22.29 5.47
N GLY A 31 5.31 22.76 4.45
CA GLY A 31 5.29 22.14 3.12
C GLY A 31 5.72 20.68 3.17
N PHE A 32 6.82 20.37 3.87
CA PHE A 32 7.32 19.00 4.04
C PHE A 32 6.27 18.08 4.65
N CYS A 33 5.63 18.50 5.76
CA CYS A 33 4.60 17.70 6.41
C CYS A 33 3.33 17.59 5.57
N SER A 34 2.95 18.65 4.86
CA SER A 34 1.73 18.72 4.04
C SER A 34 1.76 17.66 2.93
N LEU A 35 2.71 17.74 2.01
CA LEU A 35 2.82 16.74 0.93
C LEU A 35 3.28 15.37 1.43
N GLY A 36 4.11 15.32 2.46
CA GLY A 36 4.48 14.06 3.11
C GLY A 36 3.26 13.30 3.64
N LEU A 37 2.33 13.97 4.30
CA LEU A 37 1.07 13.37 4.77
C LEU A 37 0.15 12.94 3.64
N GLN A 38 0.08 13.69 2.53
CA GLN A 38 -0.69 13.28 1.36
C GLN A 38 -0.19 11.95 0.79
N VAL A 39 1.14 11.80 0.66
CA VAL A 39 1.76 10.55 0.19
C VAL A 39 1.47 9.40 1.16
N ILE A 40 1.58 9.65 2.47
CA ILE A 40 1.27 8.65 3.50
C ILE A 40 -0.21 8.28 3.47
N ALA A 41 -1.13 9.25 3.33
CA ALA A 41 -2.56 8.99 3.27
C ALA A 41 -2.90 8.04 2.12
N ILE A 42 -2.37 8.28 0.92
CA ILE A 42 -2.53 7.36 -0.20
C ILE A 42 -1.98 5.97 0.17
N ARG A 43 -0.80 5.91 0.77
CA ARG A 43 -0.15 4.63 1.08
C ARG A 43 -0.85 3.84 2.19
N GLN A 44 -1.46 4.51 3.18
CA GLN A 44 -2.23 3.86 4.25
C GLN A 44 -3.56 3.29 3.75
N LEU A 45 -4.11 3.84 2.67
CA LEU A 45 -5.32 3.33 2.04
C LEU A 45 -5.08 2.01 1.30
N ALA A 46 -3.87 1.85 0.73
CA ALA A 46 -3.50 0.70 -0.08
C ALA A 46 -3.79 -0.67 0.55
N PRO A 47 -3.40 -0.98 1.80
CA PRO A 47 -3.65 -2.29 2.40
C PRO A 47 -5.11 -2.54 2.79
N VAL A 48 -5.97 -1.51 2.75
CA VAL A 48 -7.37 -1.62 3.19
C VAL A 48 -8.31 -1.85 2.01
N VAL A 49 -8.15 -1.08 0.94
CA VAL A 49 -9.07 -1.10 -0.22
C VAL A 49 -8.36 -1.22 -1.57
N GLY A 50 -7.04 -1.37 -1.57
CA GLY A 50 -6.25 -1.31 -2.79
C GLY A 50 -5.95 0.13 -3.22
N LEU A 51 -5.30 0.27 -4.37
CA LEU A 51 -5.01 1.56 -5.00
C LEU A 51 -5.39 1.50 -6.47
N SER A 52 -6.51 2.12 -6.81
CA SER A 52 -6.85 2.44 -8.21
C SER A 52 -6.70 3.93 -8.47
N VAL A 53 -6.94 4.32 -9.70
CA VAL A 53 -6.98 5.74 -10.09
C VAL A 53 -8.07 6.49 -9.32
N VAL A 54 -9.19 5.83 -9.00
CA VAL A 54 -10.34 6.44 -8.31
C VAL A 54 -9.98 6.83 -6.88
N GLU A 55 -9.46 5.89 -6.07
CA GLU A 55 -9.09 6.14 -4.69
C GLU A 55 -8.02 7.23 -4.60
N THR A 56 -6.98 7.11 -5.44
CA THR A 56 -5.89 8.09 -5.47
C THR A 56 -6.40 9.48 -5.83
N SER A 57 -7.25 9.58 -6.85
CA SER A 57 -7.82 10.87 -7.31
C SER A 57 -8.71 11.52 -6.25
N LEU A 58 -9.54 10.74 -5.54
CA LEU A 58 -10.40 11.26 -4.48
C LEU A 58 -9.61 11.75 -3.27
N VAL A 59 -8.56 11.04 -2.87
CA VAL A 59 -7.66 11.49 -1.80
C VAL A 59 -6.95 12.80 -2.19
N ILE A 60 -6.44 12.90 -3.42
CA ILE A 60 -5.82 14.12 -3.93
C ILE A 60 -6.84 15.26 -3.97
N ALA A 61 -8.04 15.01 -4.46
CA ALA A 61 -9.12 16.02 -4.53
C ALA A 61 -9.52 16.52 -3.13
N GLY A 62 -9.72 15.63 -2.18
CA GLY A 62 -10.00 15.97 -0.78
C GLY A 62 -8.88 16.81 -0.14
N PHE A 63 -7.63 16.42 -0.39
CA PHE A 63 -6.46 17.14 0.10
C PHE A 63 -6.37 18.56 -0.48
N LEU A 64 -6.48 18.70 -1.80
CA LEU A 64 -6.41 20.01 -2.47
C LEU A 64 -7.59 20.93 -2.06
N LEU A 65 -8.79 20.37 -1.91
CA LEU A 65 -9.93 21.10 -1.43
C LEU A 65 -9.69 21.58 0.02
N GLY A 66 -9.17 20.72 0.88
CA GLY A 66 -8.80 21.08 2.24
C GLY A 66 -7.80 22.22 2.29
N LEU A 67 -6.71 22.16 1.50
CA LEU A 67 -5.74 23.25 1.40
C LEU A 67 -6.38 24.57 0.94
N ALA A 68 -7.21 24.53 -0.11
CA ALA A 68 -7.88 25.72 -0.63
C ALA A 68 -8.79 26.40 0.41
N LEU A 69 -9.59 25.61 1.12
CA LEU A 69 -10.42 26.09 2.23
C LEU A 69 -9.56 26.60 3.39
N GLY A 70 -8.48 25.94 3.69
CA GLY A 70 -7.49 26.34 4.72
C GLY A 70 -6.85 27.68 4.39
N TYR A 71 -6.37 27.88 3.18
CA TYR A 71 -5.80 29.16 2.73
C TYR A 71 -6.79 30.32 2.90
N ARG A 72 -8.05 30.11 2.53
CA ARG A 72 -9.10 31.13 2.73
C ARG A 72 -9.33 31.40 4.21
N ALA A 73 -9.47 30.39 5.04
CA ALA A 73 -9.74 30.53 6.47
C ALA A 73 -8.57 31.20 7.21
N GLY A 74 -7.33 30.80 6.94
CA GLY A 74 -6.13 31.41 7.51
C GLY A 74 -5.98 32.88 7.10
N GLY A 75 -6.34 33.23 5.84
CA GLY A 75 -6.26 34.59 5.33
C GLY A 75 -7.21 35.59 6.00
N VAL A 76 -8.32 35.15 6.56
CA VAL A 76 -9.31 36.00 7.24
C VAL A 76 -9.19 35.96 8.77
N THR A 77 -8.27 35.19 9.31
CA THR A 77 -8.05 35.04 10.77
C THR A 77 -7.51 36.33 11.36
N ARG A 78 -8.16 36.82 12.41
CA ARG A 78 -7.78 38.08 13.13
C ARG A 78 -7.06 37.83 14.44
N ALA A 79 -6.80 36.60 14.83
CA ALA A 79 -6.07 36.21 16.01
C ALA A 79 -4.55 36.49 15.87
N ASN A 80 -3.79 36.34 16.95
CA ASN A 80 -2.33 36.37 16.88
C ASN A 80 -1.86 35.27 15.90
N PRO A 81 -1.27 35.63 14.74
CA PRO A 81 -1.02 34.68 13.68
C PRO A 81 -0.07 33.55 14.08
N LEU A 82 0.97 33.81 14.87
CA LEU A 82 1.89 32.79 15.36
C LEU A 82 1.24 31.83 16.37
N ALA A 83 0.44 32.35 17.30
CA ALA A 83 -0.29 31.49 18.23
C ALA A 83 -1.28 30.57 17.46
N ALA A 84 -1.93 31.11 16.42
CA ALA A 84 -2.80 30.33 15.53
C ALA A 84 -2.02 29.25 14.78
N VAL A 85 -0.82 29.54 14.24
CA VAL A 85 0.05 28.54 13.59
C VAL A 85 0.37 27.38 14.55
N GLY A 86 0.77 27.68 15.79
CA GLY A 86 1.03 26.64 16.78
C GLY A 86 -0.18 25.75 17.05
N LEU A 87 -1.37 26.35 17.16
CA LEU A 87 -2.63 25.60 17.35
C LEU A 87 -2.96 24.71 16.13
N GLN A 88 -2.82 25.24 14.91
CA GLN A 88 -3.10 24.47 13.69
C GLN A 88 -2.13 23.30 13.49
N LEU A 89 -0.83 23.49 13.74
CA LEU A 89 0.15 22.42 13.71
C LEU A 89 -0.16 21.32 14.72
N MET A 90 -0.55 21.69 15.94
CA MET A 90 -0.92 20.73 16.97
C MET A 90 -2.19 19.97 16.59
N ALA A 91 -3.23 20.67 16.13
CA ALA A 91 -4.46 20.05 15.69
C ALA A 91 -4.23 19.12 14.49
N ALA A 92 -3.46 19.55 13.48
CA ALA A 92 -3.11 18.71 12.34
C ALA A 92 -2.34 17.45 12.78
N GLY A 93 -1.38 17.57 13.69
CA GLY A 93 -0.67 16.42 14.24
C GLY A 93 -1.60 15.43 14.95
N LEU A 94 -2.53 15.92 15.76
CA LEU A 94 -3.54 15.09 16.43
C LEU A 94 -4.47 14.38 15.45
N PHE A 95 -5.03 15.11 14.48
CA PHE A 95 -5.89 14.49 13.46
C PHE A 95 -5.13 13.51 12.56
N SER A 96 -3.84 13.73 12.32
CA SER A 96 -3.00 12.80 11.55
C SER A 96 -2.82 11.44 12.23
N THR A 97 -3.05 11.31 13.53
CA THR A 97 -3.07 10.00 14.21
C THR A 97 -4.18 9.09 13.70
N ALA A 98 -5.27 9.65 13.17
CA ALA A 98 -6.36 8.89 12.57
C ALA A 98 -5.98 8.25 11.21
N LEU A 99 -4.84 8.63 10.61
CA LEU A 99 -4.28 7.94 9.43
C LEU A 99 -3.61 6.61 9.79
N LEU A 100 -3.53 6.21 11.06
CA LEU A 100 -2.97 4.92 11.45
C LEU A 100 -3.80 3.77 10.87
N ALA A 101 -3.12 2.77 10.33
CA ALA A 101 -3.75 1.66 9.61
C ALA A 101 -4.93 1.00 10.36
N PRO A 102 -4.87 0.73 11.69
CA PRO A 102 -6.01 0.14 12.40
C PRO A 102 -7.26 1.04 12.41
N VAL A 103 -7.06 2.38 12.48
CA VAL A 103 -8.17 3.35 12.47
C VAL A 103 -8.82 3.40 11.11
N VAL A 104 -8.00 3.44 10.05
CA VAL A 104 -8.46 3.42 8.66
C VAL A 104 -9.22 2.12 8.38
N ALA A 105 -8.66 0.96 8.76
CA ALA A 105 -9.32 -0.34 8.59
C ALA A 105 -10.67 -0.40 9.29
N LEU A 106 -10.74 0.02 10.57
CA LEU A 106 -11.99 0.08 11.33
C LEU A 106 -13.04 0.99 10.68
N MET A 107 -12.61 2.11 10.11
CA MET A 107 -13.52 3.03 9.41
C MET A 107 -14.16 2.35 8.19
N PHE A 108 -13.39 1.65 7.36
CA PHE A 108 -13.93 0.93 6.20
C PHE A 108 -14.77 -0.28 6.60
N GLU A 109 -14.40 -0.99 7.66
CA GLU A 109 -15.18 -2.09 8.22
C GLU A 109 -16.58 -1.63 8.67
N ARG A 110 -16.67 -0.45 9.31
CA ARG A 110 -17.92 0.09 9.84
C ARG A 110 -18.79 0.78 8.80
N LEU A 111 -18.20 1.47 7.85
CA LEU A 111 -18.88 2.33 6.88
C LEU A 111 -19.06 1.67 5.50
N GLY A 112 -18.35 0.59 5.21
CA GLY A 112 -18.27 0.01 3.88
C GLY A 112 -17.42 0.84 2.92
N TYR A 113 -17.22 0.35 1.69
CA TYR A 113 -16.26 0.92 0.74
C TYR A 113 -16.60 2.37 0.34
N ALA A 114 -17.79 2.62 -0.20
CA ALA A 114 -18.12 3.92 -0.78
C ALA A 114 -18.17 5.05 0.26
N VAL A 115 -18.86 4.80 1.40
CA VAL A 115 -18.97 5.77 2.49
C VAL A 115 -17.62 5.91 3.21
N GLY A 116 -16.89 4.81 3.41
CA GLY A 116 -15.56 4.82 3.99
C GLY A 116 -14.57 5.64 3.18
N LEU A 117 -14.56 5.49 1.85
CA LEU A 117 -13.70 6.27 0.96
C LEU A 117 -14.04 7.77 0.99
N ALA A 118 -15.33 8.10 0.96
CA ALA A 118 -15.78 9.49 1.09
C ALA A 118 -15.41 10.09 2.45
N ALA A 119 -15.61 9.36 3.54
CA ALA A 119 -15.23 9.77 4.89
C ALA A 119 -13.71 9.93 5.04
N TYR A 120 -12.93 9.04 4.42
CA TYR A 120 -11.48 9.13 4.40
C TYR A 120 -10.99 10.37 3.64
N ALA A 121 -11.41 10.54 2.38
CA ALA A 121 -10.94 11.61 1.52
C ALA A 121 -11.46 13.00 1.98
N PHE A 122 -12.76 13.10 2.23
CA PHE A 122 -13.43 14.38 2.51
C PHE A 122 -13.74 14.63 4.00
N GLY A 123 -13.67 13.61 4.85
CA GLY A 123 -13.77 13.76 6.30
C GLY A 123 -12.38 13.90 6.94
N LEU A 124 -11.50 12.91 6.77
CA LEU A 124 -10.21 12.87 7.46
C LEU A 124 -9.12 13.66 6.73
N VAL A 125 -8.82 13.31 5.47
CA VAL A 125 -7.71 13.92 4.71
C VAL A 125 -7.97 15.40 4.45
N LEU A 126 -9.19 15.78 4.10
CA LEU A 126 -9.59 17.17 3.93
C LEU A 126 -9.38 17.99 5.21
N VAL A 127 -9.78 17.47 6.38
CA VAL A 127 -9.64 18.17 7.65
C VAL A 127 -8.16 18.40 7.99
N ILE A 128 -7.30 17.39 7.82
CA ILE A 128 -5.86 17.54 8.03
C ILE A 128 -5.28 18.62 7.08
N ALA A 129 -5.62 18.53 5.80
CA ALA A 129 -5.17 19.49 4.79
C ALA A 129 -5.71 20.91 5.06
N PHE A 130 -6.95 21.05 5.54
CA PHE A 130 -7.55 22.32 5.95
C PHE A 130 -6.77 22.98 7.10
N LEU A 131 -6.36 22.19 8.09
CA LEU A 131 -5.58 22.70 9.21
C LEU A 131 -4.19 23.17 8.76
N LEU A 132 -3.51 22.37 7.94
CA LEU A 132 -2.19 22.71 7.38
C LEU A 132 -2.27 23.90 6.44
N GLY A 133 -3.29 23.97 5.59
CA GLY A 133 -3.48 25.07 4.63
C GLY A 133 -3.64 26.44 5.30
N GLN A 134 -4.07 26.51 6.57
CA GLN A 134 -4.16 27.79 7.28
C GLN A 134 -2.78 28.37 7.64
N ILE A 135 -1.74 27.54 7.74
CA ILE A 135 -0.42 27.94 8.25
C ILE A 135 0.24 28.94 7.29
N LEU A 136 0.23 28.69 5.99
CA LEU A 136 0.86 29.55 5.01
C LEU A 136 0.37 31.02 5.08
N PRO A 137 -0.95 31.32 5.02
CA PRO A 137 -1.41 32.71 5.12
C PRO A 137 -1.18 33.31 6.52
N LEU A 138 -1.22 32.51 7.59
CA LEU A 138 -0.92 33.00 8.94
C LEU A 138 0.57 33.40 9.08
N VAL A 139 1.50 32.63 8.51
CA VAL A 139 2.93 32.97 8.48
C VAL A 139 3.18 34.22 7.63
N ILE A 140 2.49 34.37 6.49
CA ILE A 140 2.55 35.59 5.66
C ILE A 140 2.10 36.81 6.50
N GLN A 141 1.00 36.71 7.24
CA GLN A 141 0.54 37.79 8.11
C GLN A 141 1.56 38.14 9.21
N ALA A 142 2.14 37.13 9.87
CA ALA A 142 3.19 37.33 10.85
C ALA A 142 4.45 38.01 10.26
N TRP A 143 4.81 37.61 9.02
CA TRP A 143 5.97 38.16 8.30
C TRP A 143 5.76 39.61 7.85
N GLN A 144 4.53 39.97 7.46
CA GLN A 144 4.16 41.32 7.05
C GLN A 144 4.19 42.34 8.21
N GLN A 145 4.19 41.92 9.45
CA GLN A 145 4.38 42.79 10.62
C GLN A 145 5.82 43.29 10.74
N ALA A 146 6.78 42.72 10.01
CA ALA A 146 8.16 43.19 9.98
C ALA A 146 8.31 44.42 9.03
N PRO A 147 8.98 45.50 9.46
CA PRO A 147 9.08 46.72 8.64
C PRO A 147 9.92 46.52 7.38
N ARG A 148 9.52 47.20 6.25
CA ARG A 148 10.30 47.40 5.01
C ARG A 148 10.21 46.30 3.93
N ARG A 149 9.19 45.43 3.89
CA ARG A 149 9.01 44.49 2.78
C ARG A 149 7.70 44.72 2.05
N SER A 150 7.67 44.51 0.72
CA SER A 150 6.43 44.54 -0.02
C SER A 150 5.58 43.28 0.24
N HIS A 151 4.25 43.42 0.22
CA HIS A 151 3.35 42.27 0.39
C HIS A 151 3.57 41.18 -0.65
N ALA A 152 3.87 41.58 -1.88
CA ALA A 152 4.14 40.62 -2.99
C ALA A 152 5.45 39.84 -2.78
N GLU A 153 6.50 40.51 -2.28
CA GLU A 153 7.77 39.85 -1.95
C GLU A 153 7.62 38.81 -0.84
N VAL A 154 6.90 39.17 0.23
CA VAL A 154 6.64 38.24 1.35
C VAL A 154 5.83 37.05 0.90
N ALA A 155 4.76 37.27 0.12
CA ALA A 155 3.92 36.20 -0.38
C ALA A 155 4.68 35.27 -1.36
N GLY A 156 5.49 35.85 -2.26
CA GLY A 156 6.33 35.08 -3.21
C GLY A 156 7.36 34.22 -2.49
N ASN A 157 8.08 34.77 -1.51
CA ASN A 157 9.07 34.03 -0.73
C ASN A 157 8.41 32.94 0.12
N ALA A 158 7.24 33.20 0.70
CA ALA A 158 6.51 32.22 1.49
C ALA A 158 6.04 31.03 0.63
N LEU A 159 5.46 31.30 -0.53
CA LEU A 159 5.05 30.25 -1.48
C LEU A 159 6.25 29.44 -1.97
N TRP A 160 7.35 30.11 -2.31
CA TRP A 160 8.57 29.42 -2.75
C TRP A 160 9.12 28.47 -1.69
N LEU A 161 9.22 28.91 -0.42
CA LEU A 161 9.70 28.08 0.69
C LEU A 161 8.78 26.90 0.97
N SER A 162 7.46 27.14 1.04
CA SER A 162 6.47 26.07 1.27
C SER A 162 6.49 25.05 0.13
N THR A 163 6.63 25.50 -1.12
CA THR A 163 6.74 24.60 -2.29
C THR A 163 8.02 23.76 -2.26
N LEU A 164 9.17 24.35 -1.90
CA LEU A 164 10.41 23.58 -1.71
C LEU A 164 10.28 22.53 -0.60
N GLY A 165 9.66 22.93 0.53
CA GLY A 165 9.34 22.00 1.61
C GLY A 165 8.47 20.86 1.13
N SER A 166 7.42 21.16 0.37
CA SER A 166 6.48 20.18 -0.21
C SER A 166 7.19 19.19 -1.14
N MET A 167 8.02 19.68 -2.03
CA MET A 167 8.82 18.84 -2.93
C MET A 167 9.76 17.91 -2.13
N ALA A 168 10.47 18.47 -1.15
CA ALA A 168 11.37 17.70 -0.29
C ALA A 168 10.59 16.65 0.52
N GLY A 169 9.42 17.00 1.06
CA GLY A 169 8.54 16.10 1.80
C GLY A 169 8.05 14.93 0.95
N ALA A 170 7.50 15.22 -0.23
CA ALA A 170 7.04 14.17 -1.13
C ALA A 170 8.18 13.22 -1.54
N ALA A 171 9.34 13.76 -1.91
CA ALA A 171 10.49 12.95 -2.31
C ALA A 171 11.09 12.16 -1.14
N ALA A 172 11.36 12.80 0.00
CA ALA A 172 11.98 12.15 1.14
C ALA A 172 11.08 11.07 1.75
N VAL A 173 9.78 11.32 1.84
CA VAL A 173 8.80 10.36 2.39
C VAL A 173 8.68 9.14 1.47
N SER A 174 8.49 9.34 0.16
CA SER A 174 8.27 8.23 -0.77
C SER A 174 9.53 7.42 -1.08
N VAL A 175 10.67 8.11 -1.29
CA VAL A 175 11.89 7.45 -1.78
C VAL A 175 12.75 6.91 -0.63
N TRP A 176 12.74 7.56 0.51
CA TRP A 176 13.69 7.23 1.59
C TRP A 176 13.02 6.81 2.90
N LEU A 177 12.17 7.66 3.50
CA LEU A 177 11.63 7.39 4.85
C LEU A 177 10.77 6.13 4.89
N MET A 178 9.78 6.00 4.01
CA MET A 178 8.91 4.81 4.00
C MET A 178 9.68 3.53 3.69
N GLN A 179 10.75 3.61 2.91
CA GLN A 179 11.56 2.45 2.58
C GLN A 179 12.50 2.04 3.71
N SER A 180 13.02 3.00 4.49
CA SER A 180 13.99 2.72 5.55
C SER A 180 13.35 2.38 6.89
N ILE A 181 12.27 3.07 7.28
CA ILE A 181 11.65 2.91 8.60
C ILE A 181 10.18 2.46 8.54
N GLY A 182 9.61 2.30 7.34
CA GLY A 182 8.23 1.88 7.14
C GLY A 182 7.20 3.02 7.23
N VAL A 183 5.97 2.74 6.79
CA VAL A 183 4.90 3.76 6.65
C VAL A 183 4.48 4.33 8.00
N THR A 184 4.25 3.47 9.00
CA THR A 184 3.78 3.89 10.33
C THR A 184 4.82 4.71 11.07
N ALA A 185 6.10 4.30 11.03
CA ALA A 185 7.17 5.08 11.67
C ALA A 185 7.38 6.42 10.95
N THR A 186 7.24 6.45 9.61
CA THR A 186 7.29 7.70 8.84
C THR A 186 6.15 8.64 9.23
N LEU A 187 4.93 8.13 9.37
CA LEU A 187 3.79 8.91 9.88
C LEU A 187 4.09 9.47 11.27
N ALA A 188 4.62 8.65 12.18
CA ALA A 188 4.99 9.09 13.53
C ALA A 188 6.06 10.19 13.51
N VAL A 189 7.06 10.11 12.64
CA VAL A 189 8.09 11.15 12.45
C VAL A 189 7.45 12.46 11.99
N ILE A 190 6.53 12.44 11.02
CA ILE A 190 5.85 13.65 10.55
C ILE A 190 4.98 14.25 11.63
N ILE A 191 4.20 13.46 12.36
CA ILE A 191 3.39 13.93 13.49
C ILE A 191 4.29 14.55 14.58
N ALA A 192 5.39 13.86 14.94
CA ALA A 192 6.35 14.38 15.91
C ALA A 192 6.95 15.71 15.46
N THR A 193 7.28 15.86 14.18
CA THR A 193 7.81 17.10 13.60
C THR A 193 6.79 18.25 13.71
N GLN A 194 5.51 18.00 13.41
CA GLN A 194 4.44 18.98 13.54
C GLN A 194 4.26 19.42 15.00
N ILE A 195 4.20 18.48 15.94
CA ILE A 195 4.00 18.74 17.35
C ILE A 195 5.20 19.47 17.96
N LEU A 196 6.42 19.07 17.59
CA LEU A 196 7.65 19.74 18.03
C LEU A 196 7.67 21.20 17.54
N MET A 197 7.34 21.43 16.27
CA MET A 197 7.28 22.77 15.70
C MET A 197 6.18 23.61 16.36
N ALA A 198 5.00 23.02 16.63
CA ALA A 198 3.94 23.67 17.41
C ALA A 198 4.43 24.09 18.79
N GLY A 199 5.14 23.22 19.49
CA GLY A 199 5.74 23.49 20.80
C GLY A 199 6.74 24.66 20.75
N LEU A 200 7.63 24.67 19.76
CA LEU A 200 8.61 25.74 19.54
C LEU A 200 7.92 27.11 19.32
N VAL A 201 6.89 27.13 18.47
CA VAL A 201 6.10 28.36 18.21
C VAL A 201 5.39 28.85 19.47
N MET A 202 4.80 27.95 20.25
CA MET A 202 4.10 28.31 21.50
C MET A 202 5.05 28.80 22.58
N LEU A 203 6.22 28.20 22.70
CA LEU A 203 7.28 28.69 23.59
C LEU A 203 7.73 30.11 23.20
N TRP A 204 7.89 30.34 21.88
CA TRP A 204 8.22 31.68 21.38
C TRP A 204 7.14 32.71 21.72
N CYS A 205 5.87 32.35 21.58
CA CYS A 205 4.74 33.22 21.90
C CYS A 205 4.54 33.42 23.43
N ARG A 206 5.39 32.86 24.29
CA ARG A 206 5.24 32.83 25.76
C ARG A 206 3.84 32.39 26.23
N SER A 207 3.19 31.53 25.44
CA SER A 207 1.89 30.97 25.80
C SER A 207 2.05 30.01 26.98
N ARG A 208 1.47 30.37 28.13
CA ARG A 208 1.59 29.63 29.41
C ARG A 208 0.67 28.38 29.50
N ASN A 209 0.26 27.78 28.43
CA ASN A 209 -0.63 26.63 28.49
C ASN A 209 0.14 25.33 28.78
N ALA A 210 0.42 25.07 30.05
CA ALA A 210 0.98 23.81 30.53
C ALA A 210 0.15 22.58 30.04
N SER A 211 -1.17 22.74 29.86
CA SER A 211 -2.04 21.72 29.29
C SER A 211 -1.67 21.34 27.86
N MET A 212 -1.25 22.30 27.03
CA MET A 212 -0.84 22.00 25.66
C MET A 212 0.49 21.22 25.60
N LEU A 213 1.43 21.56 26.48
CA LEU A 213 2.68 20.81 26.62
C LEU A 213 2.40 19.37 27.09
N ALA A 214 1.46 19.18 28.02
CA ALA A 214 1.07 17.87 28.51
C ALA A 214 0.42 17.02 27.38
N VAL A 215 -0.47 17.61 26.58
CA VAL A 215 -1.08 16.94 25.41
C VAL A 215 0.00 16.57 24.40
N THR A 216 0.94 17.47 24.12
CA THR A 216 2.08 17.19 23.21
C THR A 216 2.88 15.98 23.67
N LEU A 217 3.24 15.94 24.95
CA LEU A 217 4.00 14.82 25.54
C LEU A 217 3.20 13.52 25.52
N LEU A 218 1.90 13.56 25.80
CA LEU A 218 1.01 12.38 25.74
C LEU A 218 0.89 11.82 24.33
N VAL A 219 0.75 12.67 23.32
CA VAL A 219 0.69 12.22 21.90
C VAL A 219 2.02 11.64 21.46
N LEU A 220 3.14 12.27 21.80
CA LEU A 220 4.47 11.72 21.51
C LEU A 220 4.68 10.37 22.19
N LEU A 221 4.29 10.26 23.46
CA LEU A 221 4.36 9.00 24.20
C LEU A 221 3.48 7.92 23.54
N ALA A 222 2.24 8.25 23.19
CA ALA A 222 1.33 7.32 22.51
C ALA A 222 1.90 6.85 21.17
N LEU A 223 2.51 7.74 20.37
CA LEU A 223 3.16 7.38 19.11
C LEU A 223 4.37 6.48 19.33
N VAL A 224 5.21 6.77 20.32
CA VAL A 224 6.36 5.92 20.68
C VAL A 224 5.88 4.53 21.12
N LEU A 225 4.88 4.48 22.02
CA LEU A 225 4.30 3.20 22.47
C LEU A 225 3.69 2.42 21.31
N GLN A 226 3.05 3.08 20.36
CA GLN A 226 2.47 2.42 19.19
C GLN A 226 3.54 1.86 18.24
N VAL A 227 4.63 2.61 17.99
CA VAL A 227 5.77 2.11 17.21
C VAL A 227 6.43 0.92 17.89
N LEU A 228 6.56 0.96 19.23
CA LEU A 228 7.10 -0.16 20.01
C LEU A 228 6.16 -1.37 20.05
N ALA A 229 4.85 -1.15 20.13
CA ALA A 229 3.82 -2.21 20.17
C ALA A 229 3.70 -2.98 18.85
N GLN A 230 4.16 -2.41 17.73
CA GLN A 230 4.15 -3.09 16.42
C GLN A 230 5.15 -4.25 16.31
N ARG A 231 6.03 -4.43 17.27
CA ARG A 231 6.86 -5.63 17.38
C ARG A 231 6.05 -6.76 18.03
N SER A 232 5.13 -7.34 17.26
CA SER A 232 4.36 -8.49 17.72
C SER A 232 5.29 -9.68 18.02
N PRO A 233 5.05 -10.42 19.12
CA PRO A 233 5.78 -11.67 19.39
C PRO A 233 5.65 -12.62 18.20
N GLY A 234 6.77 -13.21 17.76
CA GLY A 234 6.77 -14.14 16.63
C GLY A 234 7.00 -13.51 15.25
N VAL A 235 7.13 -12.20 15.13
CA VAL A 235 7.53 -11.57 13.87
C VAL A 235 9.04 -11.69 13.69
N ARG A 236 9.46 -12.43 12.67
CA ARG A 236 10.89 -12.58 12.29
C ARG A 236 11.41 -11.45 11.43
N TYR A 237 10.51 -10.88 10.63
CA TYR A 237 10.80 -9.77 9.73
C TYR A 237 9.56 -8.90 9.58
N ALA A 238 9.72 -7.60 9.61
CA ALA A 238 8.72 -6.62 9.23
C ALA A 238 9.40 -5.49 8.47
N GLY A 239 8.92 -5.21 7.27
CA GLY A 239 9.45 -4.15 6.43
C GLY A 239 8.40 -3.64 5.45
N ALA A 240 8.50 -2.36 5.11
CA ALA A 240 7.67 -1.75 4.09
C ALA A 240 8.54 -1.12 3.02
N ASN A 241 8.05 -1.12 1.78
CA ASN A 241 8.68 -0.41 0.67
C ASN A 241 7.63 0.27 -0.22
N ALA A 242 8.05 0.72 -1.39
CA ALA A 242 7.15 1.33 -2.36
C ALA A 242 6.03 0.39 -2.85
N TYR A 243 6.25 -0.92 -2.78
CA TYR A 243 5.32 -1.94 -3.32
C TYR A 243 4.44 -2.56 -2.23
N ASN A 244 5.07 -3.10 -1.16
CA ASN A 244 4.38 -3.89 -0.15
C ASN A 244 4.87 -3.59 1.26
N THR A 245 3.99 -3.83 2.25
CA THR A 245 4.38 -4.05 3.64
C THR A 245 4.44 -5.56 3.86
N ILE A 246 5.63 -6.09 4.16
CA ILE A 246 5.85 -7.52 4.30
C ILE A 246 6.16 -7.84 5.78
N GLU A 247 5.45 -8.82 6.32
CA GLU A 247 5.73 -9.41 7.61
C GLU A 247 5.96 -10.92 7.46
N ILE A 248 7.01 -11.43 8.08
CA ILE A 248 7.20 -12.87 8.24
C ILE A 248 6.93 -13.23 9.68
N ARG A 249 5.89 -14.04 9.90
CA ARG A 249 5.45 -14.49 11.22
C ARG A 249 5.88 -15.94 11.45
N GLN A 250 6.36 -16.25 12.66
CA GLN A 250 6.70 -17.60 13.09
C GLN A 250 5.61 -18.10 14.05
N LEU A 251 4.90 -19.15 13.66
CA LEU A 251 3.86 -19.81 14.45
C LEU A 251 4.27 -21.27 14.69
N GLY A 252 5.08 -21.51 15.70
CA GLY A 252 5.69 -22.83 15.92
C GLY A 252 6.59 -23.23 14.73
N PRO A 253 6.35 -24.39 14.09
CA PRO A 253 7.10 -24.82 12.92
C PRO A 253 6.70 -24.06 11.64
N VAL A 254 5.54 -23.43 11.63
CA VAL A 254 4.97 -22.73 10.46
C VAL A 254 5.49 -21.31 10.37
N ARG A 255 5.87 -20.92 9.18
CA ARG A 255 6.17 -19.51 8.84
C ARG A 255 5.15 -19.00 7.85
N GLU A 256 4.65 -17.79 8.12
CA GLU A 256 3.66 -17.10 7.31
C GLU A 256 4.28 -15.86 6.66
N TRP A 257 4.07 -15.72 5.37
CA TRP A 257 4.36 -14.51 4.61
C TRP A 257 3.08 -13.70 4.49
N VAL A 258 3.05 -12.59 5.19
CA VAL A 258 1.90 -11.65 5.16
C VAL A 258 2.32 -10.41 4.39
N ALA A 259 1.63 -10.09 3.32
CA ALA A 259 1.84 -8.85 2.56
C ALA A 259 0.59 -7.97 2.64
N ASN A 260 0.78 -6.70 3.01
CA ASN A 260 -0.30 -5.73 3.20
C ASN A 260 -1.44 -6.23 4.13
N GLY A 261 -1.08 -6.99 5.18
CA GLY A 261 -2.02 -7.58 6.12
C GLY A 261 -2.68 -8.88 5.67
N VAL A 262 -2.42 -9.34 4.44
CA VAL A 262 -3.00 -10.55 3.85
C VAL A 262 -1.98 -11.68 3.84
N LEU A 263 -2.40 -12.88 4.22
CA LEU A 263 -1.60 -14.09 4.14
C LEU A 263 -1.41 -14.49 2.66
N MET A 264 -0.19 -14.36 2.16
CA MET A 264 0.16 -14.70 0.77
C MET A 264 0.78 -16.09 0.64
N SER A 265 1.62 -16.49 1.60
CA SER A 265 2.31 -17.77 1.55
C SER A 265 2.53 -18.32 2.95
N ARG A 266 2.66 -19.65 3.02
CA ARG A 266 2.94 -20.38 4.26
C ARG A 266 3.93 -21.49 3.95
N THR A 267 4.86 -21.77 4.87
CA THR A 267 5.82 -22.88 4.77
C THR A 267 6.04 -23.51 6.13
N GLY A 268 6.48 -24.77 6.14
CA GLY A 268 6.73 -25.54 7.37
C GLY A 268 5.47 -26.14 8.01
N GLY A 269 5.60 -27.34 8.58
CA GLY A 269 4.52 -28.05 9.28
C GLY A 269 3.60 -28.88 8.37
N LEU A 270 2.76 -29.73 9.00
CA LEU A 270 1.73 -30.50 8.29
C LEU A 270 0.63 -29.55 7.80
N GLY A 271 0.50 -29.36 6.50
CA GLY A 271 -0.44 -28.42 5.88
C GLY A 271 0.17 -27.09 5.44
N GLY A 272 1.46 -27.09 5.06
CA GLY A 272 2.30 -25.94 4.72
C GLY A 272 1.67 -24.90 3.79
N ALA A 273 1.72 -25.10 2.48
CA ALA A 273 1.28 -24.10 1.52
C ALA A 273 -0.26 -23.92 1.49
N PRO A 274 -0.78 -22.73 1.14
CA PRO A 274 -2.20 -22.54 0.88
C PRO A 274 -2.75 -23.54 -0.15
N GLY A 275 -4.01 -23.96 0.00
CA GLY A 275 -4.62 -25.03 -0.82
C GLY A 275 -4.53 -24.79 -2.34
N TYR A 276 -4.54 -23.54 -2.79
CA TYR A 276 -4.37 -23.19 -4.20
C TYR A 276 -2.95 -23.48 -4.72
N ILE A 277 -1.91 -23.33 -3.88
CA ILE A 277 -0.53 -23.66 -4.23
C ILE A 277 -0.41 -25.16 -4.49
N HIS A 278 -0.98 -26.00 -3.60
CA HIS A 278 -1.01 -27.44 -3.84
C HIS A 278 -1.70 -27.81 -5.15
N ARG A 279 -2.77 -27.08 -5.49
CA ARG A 279 -3.46 -27.29 -6.76
C ARG A 279 -2.58 -26.90 -7.95
N LEU A 280 -1.87 -25.77 -7.88
CA LEU A 280 -0.91 -25.39 -8.92
C LEU A 280 0.23 -26.40 -9.04
N GLN A 281 0.77 -26.89 -7.92
CA GLN A 281 1.81 -27.93 -7.91
C GLN A 281 1.32 -29.24 -8.52
N GLU A 282 0.09 -29.68 -8.22
CA GLU A 282 -0.54 -30.85 -8.84
C GLU A 282 -0.62 -30.68 -10.36
N ARG A 283 -1.06 -29.52 -10.83
CA ARG A 283 -1.14 -29.23 -12.26
C ARG A 283 0.23 -29.19 -12.94
N LEU A 284 1.25 -28.67 -12.27
CA LEU A 284 2.63 -28.70 -12.76
C LEU A 284 3.14 -30.15 -12.91
N ARG A 285 2.86 -31.04 -11.94
CA ARG A 285 3.23 -32.47 -12.05
C ARG A 285 2.57 -33.15 -13.22
N VAL A 286 1.28 -32.90 -13.43
CA VAL A 286 0.55 -33.42 -14.61
C VAL A 286 1.20 -32.91 -15.89
N ALA A 287 1.49 -31.62 -16.00
CA ALA A 287 2.13 -31.05 -17.19
C ALA A 287 3.56 -31.62 -17.41
N GLU A 288 4.31 -31.93 -16.35
CA GLU A 288 5.62 -32.59 -16.45
C GLU A 288 5.49 -34.03 -16.96
N GLU A 289 4.52 -34.79 -16.44
CA GLU A 289 4.24 -36.16 -16.87
C GLU A 289 3.81 -36.22 -18.36
N GLU A 290 2.91 -35.33 -18.76
CA GLU A 290 2.46 -35.22 -20.14
C GLU A 290 3.62 -34.90 -21.12
N ARG A 291 4.59 -34.12 -20.66
CA ARG A 291 5.75 -33.70 -21.46
C ARG A 291 6.90 -34.70 -21.44
N GLY A 292 7.04 -35.53 -20.42
CA GLY A 292 8.13 -36.48 -20.24
C GLY A 292 9.53 -35.88 -20.18
N ARG A 293 9.63 -34.57 -19.86
CA ARG A 293 10.87 -33.79 -19.79
C ARG A 293 10.76 -32.62 -18.81
N PRO A 294 11.89 -32.01 -18.38
CA PRO A 294 11.88 -30.81 -17.55
C PRO A 294 11.03 -29.71 -18.17
N LEU A 295 10.20 -29.09 -17.34
CA LEU A 295 9.40 -27.93 -17.73
C LEU A 295 10.24 -26.65 -17.73
N LYS A 296 9.84 -25.64 -18.46
CA LYS A 296 10.20 -24.25 -18.23
C LYS A 296 8.97 -23.52 -17.71
N VAL A 297 9.02 -23.12 -16.43
CA VAL A 297 7.91 -22.49 -15.71
C VAL A 297 8.23 -21.04 -15.47
N LEU A 298 7.36 -20.14 -15.92
CA LEU A 298 7.39 -18.72 -15.55
C LEU A 298 6.35 -18.49 -14.48
N VAL A 299 6.75 -17.90 -13.37
CA VAL A 299 5.86 -17.47 -12.29
C VAL A 299 5.88 -15.95 -12.22
N LEU A 300 4.75 -15.35 -12.50
CA LEU A 300 4.52 -13.91 -12.35
C LEU A 300 3.92 -13.68 -10.96
N GLY A 301 4.68 -12.99 -10.09
CA GLY A 301 4.44 -12.92 -8.66
C GLY A 301 5.23 -14.00 -7.90
N ALA A 302 6.17 -13.57 -7.05
CA ALA A 302 7.06 -14.50 -6.36
C ALA A 302 6.62 -14.80 -4.92
N ALA A 303 6.12 -13.79 -4.21
CA ALA A 303 5.78 -13.84 -2.78
C ALA A 303 6.81 -14.66 -1.97
N GLY A 304 6.40 -15.76 -1.35
CA GLY A 304 7.27 -16.65 -0.57
C GLY A 304 7.99 -17.73 -1.39
N PHE A 305 7.90 -17.76 -2.72
CA PHE A 305 8.49 -18.77 -3.61
C PHE A 305 8.00 -20.21 -3.34
N THR A 306 6.86 -20.36 -2.69
CA THR A 306 6.35 -21.65 -2.23
C THR A 306 5.92 -22.59 -3.36
N LEU A 307 5.76 -22.10 -4.59
CA LEU A 307 5.38 -22.96 -5.72
C LEU A 307 6.47 -23.96 -6.09
N SER A 308 7.76 -23.60 -5.96
CA SER A 308 8.89 -24.50 -6.18
C SER A 308 9.20 -25.37 -4.96
N GLU A 309 8.83 -24.91 -3.76
CA GLU A 309 9.00 -25.67 -2.53
C GLU A 309 8.09 -26.91 -2.53
N GLU A 310 8.65 -28.07 -2.24
CA GLU A 310 7.88 -29.33 -2.16
C GLU A 310 6.99 -29.59 -3.40
N SER A 311 7.38 -29.05 -4.57
CA SER A 311 6.58 -29.19 -5.81
C SER A 311 6.37 -30.64 -6.23
N GLY A 312 7.27 -31.54 -5.80
CA GLY A 312 7.26 -32.94 -6.19
C GLY A 312 7.59 -33.18 -7.65
N LEU A 313 8.12 -32.18 -8.36
CA LEU A 313 8.61 -32.32 -9.71
C LEU A 313 9.86 -33.22 -9.74
N ARG A 314 9.98 -34.06 -10.78
CA ARG A 314 11.11 -34.97 -10.96
C ARG A 314 12.39 -34.23 -11.31
N TYR A 315 12.25 -33.10 -11.99
CA TYR A 315 13.32 -32.27 -12.49
C TYR A 315 13.24 -30.89 -11.83
N THR A 316 14.16 -30.60 -10.91
CA THR A 316 14.10 -29.36 -10.10
C THR A 316 15.07 -28.27 -10.58
N GLN A 317 16.09 -28.63 -11.39
CA GLN A 317 17.09 -27.66 -11.84
C GLN A 317 16.58 -26.85 -13.04
N ASP A 318 16.71 -25.51 -12.94
CA ASP A 318 16.38 -24.53 -13.99
C ASP A 318 14.93 -24.51 -14.47
N VAL A 319 14.00 -25.08 -13.69
CA VAL A 319 12.59 -25.16 -14.06
C VAL A 319 11.91 -23.80 -13.89
N PHE A 320 12.17 -23.10 -12.78
CA PHE A 320 11.42 -21.90 -12.43
C PHE A 320 12.14 -20.60 -12.81
N THR A 321 11.38 -19.68 -13.40
CA THR A 321 11.74 -18.26 -13.50
C THR A 321 10.67 -17.46 -12.78
N TYR A 322 11.04 -16.78 -11.71
CA TYR A 322 10.16 -15.92 -10.93
C TYR A 322 10.36 -14.46 -11.33
N VAL A 323 9.26 -13.75 -11.52
CA VAL A 323 9.26 -12.32 -11.82
C VAL A 323 8.41 -11.61 -10.76
N ASP A 324 9.01 -10.67 -10.07
CA ASP A 324 8.31 -9.83 -9.09
C ASP A 324 8.80 -8.38 -9.20
N ILE A 325 7.89 -7.46 -8.94
CA ILE A 325 8.21 -6.02 -9.00
C ILE A 325 9.08 -5.58 -7.83
N ASP A 326 9.01 -6.26 -6.69
CA ASP A 326 9.81 -5.95 -5.51
C ASP A 326 11.16 -6.70 -5.54
N PRO A 327 12.29 -5.99 -5.75
CA PRO A 327 13.61 -6.63 -5.85
C PRO A 327 14.07 -7.32 -4.55
N ARG A 328 13.43 -7.04 -3.42
CA ARG A 328 13.84 -7.56 -2.10
C ARG A 328 13.17 -8.88 -1.72
N VAL A 329 12.12 -9.31 -2.44
CA VAL A 329 11.35 -10.50 -2.05
C VAL A 329 12.20 -11.75 -1.98
N LYS A 330 13.18 -11.92 -2.88
CA LYS A 330 14.11 -13.05 -2.85
C LYS A 330 14.93 -13.08 -1.57
N ASP A 331 15.59 -11.98 -1.24
CA ASP A 331 16.46 -11.88 -0.04
C ASP A 331 15.65 -12.07 1.26
N ILE A 332 14.43 -11.51 1.32
CA ILE A 332 13.53 -11.70 2.44
C ILE A 332 13.09 -13.17 2.56
N ALA A 333 12.74 -13.80 1.43
CA ALA A 333 12.32 -15.19 1.41
C ALA A 333 13.42 -16.12 1.91
N GLU A 334 14.61 -16.00 1.36
CA GLU A 334 15.74 -16.85 1.72
C GLU A 334 16.15 -16.72 3.19
N ARG A 335 16.23 -15.48 3.70
CA ARG A 335 16.71 -15.23 5.07
C ARG A 335 15.66 -15.45 6.15
N HIS A 336 14.41 -15.13 5.89
CA HIS A 336 13.41 -15.02 6.95
C HIS A 336 12.24 -16.00 6.79
N PHE A 337 11.94 -16.44 5.57
CA PHE A 337 10.78 -17.26 5.28
C PHE A 337 11.15 -18.71 4.95
N LEU A 338 11.92 -18.99 3.91
CA LEU A 338 12.32 -20.34 3.53
C LEU A 338 13.42 -20.89 4.44
N GLY A 339 14.46 -20.11 4.68
CA GLY A 339 15.68 -20.53 5.38
C GLY A 339 16.61 -21.37 4.49
N SER A 340 16.37 -21.35 3.19
CA SER A 340 17.13 -22.00 2.12
C SER A 340 17.19 -21.08 0.91
N GLU A 341 18.08 -21.35 -0.04
CA GLU A 341 18.13 -20.63 -1.31
C GLU A 341 16.88 -20.93 -2.15
N VAL A 342 16.39 -19.90 -2.85
CA VAL A 342 15.27 -20.03 -3.79
C VAL A 342 15.67 -20.91 -4.96
N GLN A 343 14.88 -21.93 -5.22
CA GLN A 343 15.07 -22.81 -6.39
C GLN A 343 14.51 -22.14 -7.64
N GLY A 344 15.40 -21.68 -8.52
CA GLY A 344 15.05 -21.03 -9.78
C GLY A 344 15.68 -19.64 -9.93
N ARG A 345 15.45 -19.07 -11.10
CA ARG A 345 15.92 -17.72 -11.46
C ARG A 345 14.93 -16.68 -10.97
N PHE A 346 15.41 -15.63 -10.33
CA PHE A 346 14.61 -14.46 -9.97
C PHE A 346 14.94 -13.25 -10.87
N VAL A 347 13.91 -12.53 -11.31
CA VAL A 347 14.01 -11.30 -12.10
C VAL A 347 13.15 -10.23 -11.44
N ALA A 348 13.78 -9.16 -10.98
CA ALA A 348 13.08 -7.99 -10.46
C ALA A 348 12.56 -7.14 -11.63
N SER A 349 11.25 -7.23 -11.91
CA SER A 349 10.60 -6.50 -13.00
C SER A 349 9.10 -6.48 -12.83
N ASP A 350 8.43 -5.49 -13.43
CA ASP A 350 7.00 -5.58 -13.67
C ASP A 350 6.68 -6.77 -14.59
N ALA A 351 5.65 -7.55 -14.24
CA ALA A 351 5.28 -8.77 -14.94
C ALA A 351 4.93 -8.53 -16.41
N ARG A 352 4.17 -7.46 -16.72
CA ARG A 352 3.79 -7.12 -18.09
C ARG A 352 4.98 -6.62 -18.91
N LEU A 353 5.86 -5.87 -18.29
CA LEU A 353 7.09 -5.40 -18.94
C LEU A 353 7.99 -6.59 -19.29
N PHE A 354 8.17 -7.54 -18.36
CA PHE A 354 8.91 -8.77 -18.60
C PHE A 354 8.33 -9.57 -19.78
N LEU A 355 7.01 -9.78 -19.80
CA LEU A 355 6.35 -10.49 -20.91
C LEU A 355 6.57 -9.81 -22.27
N LYS A 356 6.67 -8.49 -22.32
CA LYS A 356 6.96 -7.75 -23.56
C LYS A 356 8.41 -7.92 -24.01
N GLN A 357 9.35 -7.92 -23.08
CA GLN A 357 10.78 -7.87 -23.36
C GLN A 357 11.43 -9.24 -23.53
N THR A 358 10.86 -10.29 -22.92
CA THR A 358 11.47 -11.63 -23.00
C THR A 358 11.18 -12.30 -24.35
N ASP A 359 12.20 -12.91 -24.94
CA ASP A 359 12.05 -13.80 -26.10
C ASP A 359 11.89 -15.28 -25.70
N GLN A 360 12.00 -15.55 -24.39
CA GLN A 360 11.87 -16.92 -23.88
C GLN A 360 10.44 -17.43 -24.02
N ARG A 361 10.32 -18.74 -24.22
CA ARG A 361 9.04 -19.45 -24.24
C ARG A 361 9.00 -20.49 -23.15
N PHE A 362 7.84 -20.60 -22.51
CA PHE A 362 7.63 -21.40 -21.33
C PHE A 362 6.63 -22.52 -21.62
N ASP A 363 6.77 -23.64 -20.93
CA ASP A 363 5.81 -24.73 -20.98
C ASP A 363 4.59 -24.39 -20.10
N VAL A 364 4.82 -23.69 -19.00
CA VAL A 364 3.78 -23.21 -18.09
C VAL A 364 4.07 -21.76 -17.72
N ILE A 365 3.04 -20.93 -17.73
CA ILE A 365 3.06 -19.58 -17.17
C ILE A 365 2.02 -19.54 -16.05
N VAL A 366 2.45 -19.19 -14.85
CA VAL A 366 1.58 -19.00 -13.68
C VAL A 366 1.46 -17.50 -13.41
N LEU A 367 0.24 -16.97 -13.42
CA LEU A 367 -0.06 -15.60 -13.00
C LEU A 367 -0.64 -15.66 -11.59
N ASP A 368 0.19 -15.32 -10.61
CA ASP A 368 -0.12 -15.32 -9.17
C ASP A 368 0.29 -13.98 -8.55
N VAL A 369 -0.19 -12.89 -9.18
CA VAL A 369 0.12 -11.50 -8.80
C VAL A 369 -1.08 -10.87 -8.17
N PHE A 370 -0.88 -10.32 -6.98
CA PHE A 370 -1.91 -9.58 -6.27
C PHE A 370 -1.44 -8.17 -5.93
N GLY A 371 -2.37 -7.22 -6.07
CA GLY A 371 -2.23 -5.88 -5.55
C GLY A 371 -2.42 -5.83 -4.03
N ALA A 372 -2.37 -4.63 -3.47
CA ALA A 372 -2.56 -4.42 -2.03
C ALA A 372 -3.96 -4.83 -1.54
N GLY A 373 -4.97 -4.90 -2.42
CA GLY A 373 -6.37 -5.25 -2.12
C GLY A 373 -6.76 -6.71 -2.39
N MET A 374 -5.83 -7.61 -2.58
CA MET A 374 -6.05 -9.01 -3.01
C MET A 374 -6.57 -9.17 -4.44
N ASP A 375 -6.72 -8.11 -5.18
CA ASP A 375 -7.10 -8.11 -6.59
C ASP A 375 -5.88 -8.30 -7.50
N VAL A 376 -6.11 -8.85 -8.67
CA VAL A 376 -5.08 -8.88 -9.72
C VAL A 376 -4.92 -7.45 -10.25
N PRO A 377 -3.70 -6.89 -10.33
CA PRO A 377 -3.49 -5.54 -10.86
C PRO A 377 -4.16 -5.36 -12.23
N GLU A 378 -4.91 -4.26 -12.39
CA GLU A 378 -5.74 -4.01 -13.58
C GLU A 378 -4.99 -4.24 -14.90
N HIS A 379 -3.74 -3.80 -14.98
CA HIS A 379 -2.92 -3.93 -16.19
C HIS A 379 -2.49 -5.38 -16.52
N LEU A 380 -2.67 -6.34 -15.59
CA LEU A 380 -2.37 -7.75 -15.78
C LEU A 380 -3.61 -8.60 -16.09
N LEU A 381 -4.80 -8.16 -15.68
CA LEU A 381 -6.07 -8.84 -15.95
C LEU A 381 -6.82 -8.18 -17.13
N THR A 382 -6.09 -7.88 -18.19
CA THR A 382 -6.65 -7.40 -19.47
C THR A 382 -6.47 -8.44 -20.57
N ARG A 383 -7.33 -8.41 -21.58
CA ARG A 383 -7.21 -9.26 -22.76
C ARG A 383 -5.82 -9.15 -23.40
N GLU A 384 -5.28 -7.96 -23.51
CA GLU A 384 -3.97 -7.67 -24.10
C GLU A 384 -2.82 -8.27 -23.28
N ALA A 385 -2.89 -8.20 -21.95
CA ALA A 385 -1.88 -8.81 -21.08
C ALA A 385 -1.89 -10.34 -21.20
N LEU A 386 -3.09 -10.93 -21.20
CA LEU A 386 -3.24 -12.39 -21.35
C LEU A 386 -2.81 -12.88 -22.76
N VAL A 387 -3.06 -12.11 -23.81
CA VAL A 387 -2.52 -12.39 -25.16
C VAL A 387 -0.99 -12.35 -25.16
N GLN A 388 -0.37 -11.40 -24.47
CA GLN A 388 1.09 -11.34 -24.31
C GLN A 388 1.62 -12.56 -23.56
N ALA A 389 0.97 -12.97 -22.47
CA ALA A 389 1.34 -14.17 -21.72
C ALA A 389 1.20 -15.41 -22.61
N ARG A 390 0.06 -15.58 -23.30
CA ARG A 390 -0.16 -16.69 -24.23
C ARG A 390 0.88 -16.76 -25.35
N ALA A 391 1.31 -15.63 -25.89
CA ALA A 391 2.33 -15.56 -26.94
C ALA A 391 3.71 -16.06 -26.46
N ARG A 392 3.96 -16.11 -25.16
CA ARG A 392 5.18 -16.65 -24.55
C ARG A 392 5.08 -18.13 -24.16
N LEU A 393 3.93 -18.75 -24.39
CA LEU A 393 3.79 -20.19 -24.24
C LEU A 393 4.40 -20.94 -25.42
N ARG A 394 4.91 -22.11 -25.13
CA ARG A 394 5.24 -23.14 -26.14
C ARG A 394 3.95 -23.78 -26.65
N PRO A 395 3.99 -24.48 -27.82
CA PRO A 395 2.85 -25.27 -28.27
C PRO A 395 2.37 -26.21 -27.15
N GLN A 396 1.06 -26.29 -26.94
CA GLN A 396 0.41 -27.05 -25.86
C GLN A 396 0.85 -26.61 -24.45
N GLY A 397 1.31 -25.38 -24.27
CA GLY A 397 1.65 -24.82 -22.94
C GLY A 397 0.41 -24.44 -22.15
N HIS A 398 0.58 -24.35 -20.85
CA HIS A 398 -0.48 -24.01 -19.91
C HIS A 398 -0.33 -22.56 -19.42
N LEU A 399 -1.44 -21.83 -19.42
CA LEU A 399 -1.57 -20.57 -18.72
C LEU A 399 -2.40 -20.82 -17.47
N MET A 400 -1.77 -20.78 -16.31
CA MET A 400 -2.43 -20.92 -15.01
C MET A 400 -2.60 -19.55 -14.38
N LEU A 401 -3.79 -19.26 -13.84
CA LEU A 401 -4.07 -17.99 -13.18
C LEU A 401 -4.68 -18.26 -11.81
N ASN A 402 -4.22 -17.57 -10.80
CA ASN A 402 -4.88 -17.49 -9.51
C ASN A 402 -5.63 -16.16 -9.41
N VAL A 403 -6.93 -16.21 -9.22
CA VAL A 403 -7.80 -15.02 -9.07
C VAL A 403 -8.60 -15.19 -7.78
N ILE A 404 -8.65 -14.15 -6.96
CA ILE A 404 -9.54 -14.15 -5.79
C ILE A 404 -10.91 -13.67 -6.25
N ALA A 405 -11.89 -14.56 -6.18
CA ALA A 405 -13.24 -14.36 -6.69
C ALA A 405 -14.28 -15.01 -5.78
N ASP A 406 -15.55 -14.68 -5.96
CA ASP A 406 -16.64 -15.38 -5.28
C ASP A 406 -16.83 -16.79 -5.85
N GLN A 407 -17.18 -17.74 -4.98
CA GLN A 407 -17.26 -19.16 -5.33
C GLN A 407 -18.25 -19.46 -6.47
N GLY A 408 -19.32 -18.66 -6.62
CA GLY A 408 -20.29 -18.79 -7.69
C GLY A 408 -19.85 -18.14 -9.02
N LEU A 409 -18.78 -17.33 -9.00
CA LEU A 409 -18.42 -16.43 -10.10
C LEU A 409 -19.57 -15.49 -10.50
N ASP A 410 -20.43 -15.12 -9.55
CA ASP A 410 -21.67 -14.37 -9.80
C ASP A 410 -21.52 -12.85 -9.65
N SER A 411 -20.44 -12.39 -9.02
CA SER A 411 -20.17 -10.95 -8.92
C SER A 411 -19.78 -10.34 -10.27
N ALA A 412 -19.96 -9.04 -10.42
CA ALA A 412 -19.57 -8.34 -11.64
C ALA A 412 -18.07 -8.49 -11.93
N TYR A 413 -17.23 -8.45 -10.88
CA TYR A 413 -15.79 -8.67 -10.98
C TYR A 413 -15.48 -10.09 -11.46
N SER A 414 -16.04 -11.11 -10.81
CA SER A 414 -15.78 -12.51 -11.13
C SER A 414 -16.20 -12.86 -12.55
N ARG A 415 -17.40 -12.41 -12.98
CA ARG A 415 -17.83 -12.57 -14.37
C ARG A 415 -16.91 -11.85 -15.37
N GLY A 416 -16.48 -10.64 -15.05
CA GLY A 416 -15.54 -9.87 -15.87
C GLY A 416 -14.19 -10.56 -16.01
N ALA A 417 -13.64 -11.09 -14.91
CA ALA A 417 -12.40 -11.83 -14.87
C ALA A 417 -12.50 -13.12 -15.70
N ASP A 418 -13.54 -13.93 -15.47
CA ASP A 418 -13.78 -15.18 -16.22
C ASP A 418 -13.94 -14.91 -17.72
N ALA A 419 -14.75 -13.92 -18.10
CA ALA A 419 -14.95 -13.53 -19.49
C ALA A 419 -13.63 -13.05 -20.14
N THR A 420 -12.82 -12.29 -19.42
CA THR A 420 -11.51 -11.81 -19.90
C THR A 420 -10.57 -12.99 -20.15
N ILE A 421 -10.44 -13.91 -19.20
CA ILE A 421 -9.59 -15.09 -19.31
C ILE A 421 -10.04 -15.94 -20.48
N ARG A 422 -11.33 -16.29 -20.57
CA ARG A 422 -11.88 -17.12 -21.64
C ARG A 422 -11.84 -16.47 -23.02
N SER A 423 -11.81 -15.14 -23.10
CA SER A 423 -11.65 -14.44 -24.39
C SER A 423 -10.31 -14.69 -25.06
N VAL A 424 -9.29 -15.10 -24.29
CA VAL A 424 -7.94 -15.40 -24.80
C VAL A 424 -7.66 -16.89 -24.80
N THR A 425 -8.13 -17.60 -23.78
CA THR A 425 -7.95 -19.03 -23.57
C THR A 425 -9.31 -19.66 -23.26
N PRO A 426 -10.10 -20.02 -24.27
CA PRO A 426 -11.47 -20.48 -24.05
C PRO A 426 -11.55 -21.84 -23.32
N PHE A 427 -10.49 -22.65 -23.40
CA PHE A 427 -10.43 -23.95 -22.75
C PHE A 427 -9.69 -23.88 -21.43
N CYS A 428 -10.42 -23.61 -20.36
CA CYS A 428 -9.89 -23.54 -19.00
C CYS A 428 -10.62 -24.52 -18.09
N ARG A 429 -9.84 -25.31 -17.35
CA ARG A 429 -10.33 -25.99 -16.14
C ARG A 429 -10.28 -25.00 -14.97
N VAL A 430 -11.35 -24.96 -14.18
CA VAL A 430 -11.46 -24.03 -13.05
C VAL A 430 -11.52 -24.86 -11.77
N PHE A 431 -10.66 -24.55 -10.82
CA PHE A 431 -10.57 -25.22 -9.53
C PHE A 431 -10.87 -24.21 -8.41
N MET A 432 -11.79 -24.56 -7.52
CA MET A 432 -12.19 -23.78 -6.36
C MET A 432 -12.16 -24.65 -5.12
N PRO A 433 -11.83 -24.10 -3.93
CA PRO A 433 -11.99 -24.83 -2.68
C PRO A 433 -13.49 -25.03 -2.38
N SER A 434 -13.86 -26.25 -1.99
CA SER A 434 -15.27 -26.65 -1.76
C SER A 434 -15.89 -26.14 -0.47
N GLU A 435 -15.08 -25.71 0.51
CA GLU A 435 -15.53 -25.50 1.89
C GLU A 435 -15.52 -24.04 2.36
N GLN A 436 -15.05 -23.10 1.54
CA GLN A 436 -14.94 -21.69 1.93
C GLN A 436 -16.10 -20.87 1.36
N ARG A 437 -16.80 -20.12 2.23
CA ARG A 437 -17.80 -19.12 1.81
C ARG A 437 -17.11 -17.76 1.63
N GLY A 438 -17.52 -16.98 0.63
CA GLY A 438 -17.01 -15.64 0.36
C GLY A 438 -16.00 -15.61 -0.78
N LEU A 439 -14.98 -14.77 -0.65
CA LEU A 439 -13.90 -14.68 -1.64
C LEU A 439 -12.91 -15.83 -1.44
N VAL A 440 -12.61 -16.54 -2.52
CA VAL A 440 -11.73 -17.71 -2.55
C VAL A 440 -10.70 -17.60 -3.66
N ASN A 441 -9.59 -18.33 -3.53
CA ASN A 441 -8.66 -18.51 -4.65
C ASN A 441 -9.28 -19.41 -5.70
N VAL A 442 -9.50 -18.87 -6.89
CA VAL A 442 -9.99 -19.58 -8.08
C VAL A 442 -8.82 -19.79 -9.01
N VAL A 443 -8.43 -21.05 -9.20
CA VAL A 443 -7.32 -21.41 -10.08
C VAL A 443 -7.87 -21.79 -11.45
N TYR A 444 -7.48 -21.05 -12.47
CA TYR A 444 -7.69 -21.39 -13.87
C TYR A 444 -6.47 -22.11 -14.41
N ASP A 445 -6.67 -23.25 -15.06
CA ASP A 445 -5.64 -23.95 -15.85
C ASP A 445 -6.11 -23.99 -17.30
N CYS A 446 -5.53 -23.14 -18.11
CA CYS A 446 -5.94 -22.88 -19.48
C CYS A 446 -4.91 -23.39 -20.49
N TYR A 447 -5.36 -24.03 -21.54
CA TYR A 447 -4.51 -24.61 -22.55
C TYR A 447 -4.31 -23.65 -23.74
N ALA A 448 -3.04 -23.48 -24.15
CA ALA A 448 -2.70 -22.60 -25.27
C ALA A 448 -3.05 -23.20 -26.64
N GLY A 449 -3.36 -24.49 -26.73
CA GLY A 449 -3.63 -25.24 -27.94
C GLY A 449 -4.88 -26.09 -27.79
N GLY A 450 -6.03 -25.48 -27.61
CA GLY A 450 -7.28 -26.21 -27.55
C GLY A 450 -8.00 -26.16 -28.91
N HIS A 451 -7.78 -27.13 -29.75
CA HIS A 451 -8.92 -27.72 -30.42
C HIS A 451 -9.45 -28.77 -29.45
N GLU A 452 -10.70 -28.67 -29.02
CA GLU A 452 -11.43 -29.87 -28.64
C GLU A 452 -11.27 -30.81 -29.82
N THR A 453 -10.37 -31.78 -29.67
CA THR A 453 -10.35 -32.89 -30.65
C THR A 453 -11.64 -33.61 -30.39
N PRO A 454 -12.58 -33.63 -31.34
CA PRO A 454 -13.80 -34.38 -31.18
C PRO A 454 -13.42 -35.83 -30.82
N TYR A 455 -14.17 -36.44 -29.92
CA TYR A 455 -13.98 -37.86 -29.62
C TYR A 455 -14.08 -38.62 -30.91
N THR A 456 -13.04 -39.36 -31.24
CA THR A 456 -12.99 -40.24 -32.42
C THR A 456 -12.88 -41.68 -31.95
N ASP A 457 -13.24 -42.65 -32.79
CA ASP A 457 -13.19 -44.06 -32.43
C ASP A 457 -11.79 -44.51 -32.00
N ASP A 458 -10.75 -43.87 -32.52
CA ASP A 458 -9.35 -44.12 -32.18
C ASP A 458 -8.86 -43.37 -30.92
N ARG A 459 -9.61 -42.40 -30.43
CA ARG A 459 -9.25 -41.48 -29.33
C ARG A 459 -10.46 -41.10 -28.49
N THR A 460 -11.05 -42.05 -27.80
CA THR A 460 -12.15 -41.70 -26.87
C THR A 460 -11.68 -41.70 -25.42
N THR A 461 -11.61 -40.51 -24.84
CA THR A 461 -11.45 -40.29 -23.39
C THR A 461 -12.77 -39.85 -22.78
N SER A 462 -13.89 -39.93 -23.52
CA SER A 462 -15.18 -39.37 -23.11
C SER A 462 -15.66 -39.87 -21.74
N GLN A 463 -15.45 -41.16 -21.43
CA GLN A 463 -15.78 -41.70 -20.10
C GLN A 463 -14.86 -41.21 -19.01
N LEU A 464 -13.57 -41.01 -19.32
CA LEU A 464 -12.58 -40.47 -18.36
C LEU A 464 -12.87 -39.01 -18.10
N ASP A 465 -13.12 -38.24 -19.17
CA ASP A 465 -13.45 -36.80 -19.04
C ASP A 465 -14.74 -36.60 -18.27
N PHE A 466 -15.78 -37.40 -18.54
CA PHE A 466 -17.02 -37.41 -17.77
C PHE A 466 -16.77 -37.75 -16.28
N LYS A 467 -15.96 -38.77 -15.99
CA LYS A 467 -15.64 -39.17 -14.63
C LYS A 467 -14.83 -38.07 -13.91
N MET A 468 -13.86 -37.49 -14.58
CA MET A 468 -13.04 -36.39 -14.02
C MET A 468 -13.90 -35.15 -13.77
N GLU A 469 -14.84 -34.83 -14.65
CA GLU A 469 -15.69 -33.63 -14.50
C GLU A 469 -16.81 -33.82 -13.48
N TYR A 470 -17.45 -34.99 -13.42
CA TYR A 470 -18.64 -35.22 -12.60
C TYR A 470 -18.40 -36.07 -11.33
N TRP A 471 -17.36 -36.93 -11.32
CA TRP A 471 -17.04 -37.79 -10.17
C TRP A 471 -15.83 -37.33 -9.37
N GLY A 472 -15.01 -36.45 -9.93
CA GLY A 472 -13.90 -35.78 -9.21
C GLY A 472 -14.37 -34.72 -8.18
N LYS A 473 -15.67 -34.45 -8.13
CA LYS A 473 -16.25 -33.59 -7.08
C LYS A 473 -16.57 -34.46 -5.86
N PRO A 474 -16.05 -34.17 -4.66
CA PRO A 474 -16.53 -34.82 -3.45
C PRO A 474 -18.05 -34.58 -3.38
N ARG A 475 -18.82 -35.65 -3.25
CA ARG A 475 -20.24 -35.53 -2.92
C ARG A 475 -20.34 -34.93 -1.51
N GLY A 476 -20.92 -33.70 -1.41
CA GLY A 476 -21.23 -33.04 -0.16
C GLY A 476 -22.22 -33.82 0.67
#